data_2e441e17084c37de94d4c3e0f6a7a615
#
_entry.id   2e441e17084c37de94d4c3e0f6a7a615
#
_cell.length_a   1.000
_cell.length_b   1.000
_cell.length_c   1.000
_cell.angle_alpha   90.00
_cell.angle_beta   90.00
_cell.angle_gamma   90.00
#
_symmetry.space_group_name_H-M   'P 1'
#
loop_
_entity.id
_entity.type
_entity.pdbx_description
1 polymer ?
#
loop_
_entity_poly.entity_id
_entity_poly.type
_entity_poly.pdbx_seq_one_letter_code
_entity_poly.pdbx_strand_id
1 'polypeptide(L)'
;MEQRKRRWGDRRDGTLLRNLDSLHFITGIIYPNRCDNEAYISETIDLTNINAYLKKKNETADFHYTLFQVIVAALAKTITLRPKMNRFVANRNFYQRNGVSLSFVVKKQFSDHGAEALAVLHVKDGDTIEAVHDYIEEQVTFCRSEAVDSSTGAMDMLNSLPRFISKSAVRLLCWLDRHGWVPPSMIATVPY
;
A
#
# COMPACT_ATOMS: atom_id res chain seq x y z
N MET A 1 11.15 13.54 -8.07
CA MET A 1 10.02 14.46 -7.85
C MET A 1 10.46 15.58 -6.93
N GLU A 2 10.34 16.82 -7.38
CA GLU A 2 10.64 18.00 -6.57
C GLU A 2 9.67 18.04 -5.38
N GLN A 3 10.19 18.13 -4.16
CA GLN A 3 9.37 18.19 -2.95
C GLN A 3 8.60 19.51 -2.92
N ARG A 4 7.38 19.48 -3.43
CA ARG A 4 6.48 20.63 -3.38
C ARG A 4 6.24 21.03 -1.92
N LYS A 5 6.40 22.34 -1.61
CA LYS A 5 6.09 22.89 -0.30
C LYS A 5 4.62 22.60 0.07
N ARG A 6 4.41 21.96 1.20
CA ARG A 6 3.09 21.58 1.72
C ARG A 6 2.22 22.82 1.93
N ARG A 7 0.98 22.77 1.46
CA ARG A 7 -0.03 23.83 1.64
C ARG A 7 -1.00 23.48 2.75
N TRP A 8 -1.72 24.44 3.25
CA TRP A 8 -2.79 24.21 4.22
C TRP A 8 -3.82 23.23 3.64
N GLY A 9 -4.24 22.23 4.42
CA GLY A 9 -5.13 21.14 3.98
C GLY A 9 -4.44 19.95 3.32
N ASP A 10 -3.15 20.04 2.95
CA ASP A 10 -2.41 18.89 2.46
C ASP A 10 -2.06 17.95 3.63
N ARG A 11 -2.19 16.64 3.39
CA ARG A 11 -1.74 15.60 4.32
C ARG A 11 -0.23 15.35 4.14
N ARG A 12 0.36 14.61 5.06
CA ARG A 12 1.79 14.22 4.96
C ARG A 12 2.02 13.20 3.85
N ASP A 13 1.04 12.34 3.61
CA ASP A 13 1.02 11.26 2.63
C ASP A 13 0.39 11.65 1.29
N GLY A 14 -0.28 12.81 1.21
CA GLY A 14 -0.99 13.22 0.00
C GLY A 14 -1.26 14.71 -0.12
N THR A 15 -1.37 15.14 -1.36
CA THR A 15 -1.70 16.52 -1.74
C THR A 15 -3.21 16.64 -1.98
N LEU A 16 -3.86 17.61 -1.35
CA LEU A 16 -5.29 17.89 -1.52
C LEU A 16 -5.58 18.32 -2.96
N LEU A 17 -6.56 17.65 -3.58
CA LEU A 17 -7.06 18.01 -4.90
C LEU A 17 -8.11 19.11 -4.77
N ARG A 18 -7.76 20.34 -5.16
CA ARG A 18 -8.62 21.53 -5.02
C ARG A 18 -9.49 21.80 -6.25
N ASN A 19 -9.05 21.31 -7.40
CA ASN A 19 -9.73 21.53 -8.70
C ASN A 19 -10.36 20.22 -9.17
N LEU A 20 -11.35 19.75 -8.42
CA LEU A 20 -12.17 18.62 -8.82
C LEU A 20 -13.36 19.14 -9.64
N ASP A 21 -13.78 18.34 -10.63
CA ASP A 21 -15.07 18.57 -11.27
C ASP A 21 -16.22 18.30 -10.28
N SER A 22 -17.40 18.82 -10.61
CA SER A 22 -18.56 18.78 -9.73
C SER A 22 -18.99 17.35 -9.37
N LEU A 23 -18.85 16.40 -10.29
CA LEU A 23 -19.23 15.00 -10.07
C LEU A 23 -18.31 14.35 -9.02
N HIS A 24 -16.98 14.45 -9.20
CA HIS A 24 -16.03 13.89 -8.24
C HIS A 24 -16.13 14.57 -6.87
N PHE A 25 -16.37 15.88 -6.83
CA PHE A 25 -16.58 16.59 -5.56
C PHE A 25 -17.78 16.03 -4.79
N ILE A 26 -18.93 15.87 -5.48
CA ILE A 26 -20.15 15.40 -4.85
C ILE A 26 -20.03 13.92 -4.44
N THR A 27 -19.42 13.06 -5.26
CA THR A 27 -19.26 11.63 -4.94
C THR A 27 -18.47 11.41 -3.65
N GLY A 28 -17.44 12.20 -3.37
CA GLY A 28 -16.68 12.13 -2.12
C GLY A 28 -17.51 12.50 -0.88
N ILE A 29 -18.60 13.23 -1.05
CA ILE A 29 -19.52 13.61 0.03
C ILE A 29 -20.61 12.56 0.22
N ILE A 30 -21.19 12.06 -0.89
CA ILE A 30 -22.33 11.12 -0.89
C ILE A 30 -21.89 9.72 -0.46
N TYR A 31 -20.69 9.30 -0.88
CA TYR A 31 -20.13 7.97 -0.58
C TYR A 31 -19.01 8.05 0.46
N PRO A 32 -19.34 8.16 1.74
CA PRO A 32 -18.35 8.37 2.81
C PRO A 32 -17.53 7.13 3.16
N ASN A 33 -18.01 5.94 2.82
CA ASN A 33 -17.35 4.69 3.14
C ASN A 33 -16.78 4.06 1.86
N ARG A 34 -15.71 3.28 2.02
CA ARG A 34 -15.08 2.56 0.91
C ARG A 34 -16.07 1.61 0.22
N CYS A 35 -16.85 0.85 1.00
CA CYS A 35 -17.81 -0.12 0.48
C CYS A 35 -18.93 0.51 -0.37
N ASP A 36 -19.21 1.78 -0.21
CA ASP A 36 -20.25 2.47 -0.99
C ASP A 36 -19.83 2.68 -2.46
N ASN A 37 -18.53 2.53 -2.76
CA ASN A 37 -17.93 2.93 -4.03
C ASN A 37 -17.04 1.82 -4.64
N GLU A 38 -17.24 0.57 -4.24
CA GLU A 38 -16.50 -0.57 -4.77
C GLU A 38 -17.11 -1.03 -6.12
N ALA A 39 -16.24 -1.22 -7.11
CA ALA A 39 -16.59 -1.83 -8.39
C ALA A 39 -15.69 -3.07 -8.60
N TYR A 40 -16.31 -4.16 -9.02
CA TYR A 40 -15.64 -5.43 -9.28
C TYR A 40 -15.53 -5.66 -10.78
N ILE A 41 -14.30 -5.92 -11.24
CA ILE A 41 -14.02 -6.28 -12.63
C ILE A 41 -13.28 -7.62 -12.58
N SER A 42 -13.71 -8.58 -13.40
CA SER A 42 -13.05 -9.88 -13.55
C SER A 42 -12.55 -10.02 -14.98
N GLU A 43 -11.26 -10.31 -15.13
CA GLU A 43 -10.61 -10.51 -16.42
C GLU A 43 -9.80 -11.81 -16.40
N THR A 44 -9.80 -12.51 -17.53
CA THR A 44 -8.96 -13.70 -17.74
C THR A 44 -7.76 -13.31 -18.59
N ILE A 45 -6.56 -13.56 -18.08
CA ILE A 45 -5.31 -13.18 -18.76
C ILE A 45 -4.59 -14.44 -19.22
N ASP A 46 -4.20 -14.48 -20.51
CA ASP A 46 -3.31 -15.52 -21.04
C ASP A 46 -1.88 -15.26 -20.56
N LEU A 47 -1.34 -16.22 -19.81
CA LEU A 47 0.01 -16.14 -19.24
C LEU A 47 1.09 -16.74 -20.14
N THR A 48 0.77 -17.23 -21.36
CA THR A 48 1.73 -17.92 -22.25
C THR A 48 2.99 -17.11 -22.47
N ASN A 49 2.83 -15.83 -22.85
CA ASN A 49 3.97 -14.95 -23.11
C ASN A 49 4.75 -14.59 -21.83
N ILE A 50 4.05 -14.42 -20.72
CA ILE A 50 4.66 -14.11 -19.41
C ILE A 50 5.49 -15.30 -18.94
N ASN A 51 4.95 -16.52 -19.06
CA ASN A 51 5.67 -17.74 -18.68
C ASN A 51 6.91 -17.98 -19.58
N ALA A 52 6.81 -17.73 -20.88
CA ALA A 52 7.95 -17.81 -21.79
C ALA A 52 9.04 -16.77 -21.42
N TYR A 53 8.65 -15.55 -21.10
CA TYR A 53 9.56 -14.53 -20.62
C TYR A 53 10.24 -14.93 -19.31
N LEU A 54 9.50 -15.38 -18.34
CA LEU A 54 10.01 -15.82 -17.03
C LEU A 54 10.98 -17.00 -17.19
N LYS A 55 10.64 -17.98 -18.03
CA LYS A 55 11.53 -19.13 -18.32
C LYS A 55 12.88 -18.63 -18.86
N LYS A 56 12.86 -17.81 -19.90
CA LYS A 56 14.10 -17.25 -20.51
C LYS A 56 14.89 -16.40 -19.52
N LYS A 57 14.22 -15.57 -18.72
CA LYS A 57 14.87 -14.70 -17.72
C LYS A 57 15.54 -15.51 -16.63
N ASN A 58 14.89 -16.56 -16.16
CA ASN A 58 15.40 -17.46 -15.11
C ASN A 58 16.56 -18.36 -15.57
N GLU A 59 16.80 -18.52 -16.88
CA GLU A 59 17.97 -19.25 -17.39
C GLU A 59 19.29 -18.54 -17.10
N THR A 60 19.28 -17.20 -16.96
CA THR A 60 20.47 -16.37 -16.79
C THR A 60 20.50 -15.58 -15.49
N ALA A 61 19.46 -15.66 -14.67
CA ALA A 61 19.34 -14.92 -13.43
C ALA A 61 19.94 -15.70 -12.26
N ASP A 62 20.57 -14.97 -11.33
CA ASP A 62 21.13 -15.54 -10.09
C ASP A 62 20.03 -15.93 -9.08
N PHE A 63 18.80 -15.46 -9.30
CA PHE A 63 17.63 -15.74 -8.46
C PHE A 63 16.40 -16.04 -9.32
N HIS A 64 15.38 -16.60 -8.73
CA HIS A 64 14.18 -17.05 -9.44
C HIS A 64 13.09 -15.98 -9.46
N TYR A 65 12.82 -15.42 -10.64
CA TYR A 65 11.67 -14.53 -10.87
C TYR A 65 10.37 -15.33 -10.91
N THR A 66 9.36 -14.82 -10.27
CA THR A 66 8.03 -15.43 -10.17
C THR A 66 6.97 -14.55 -10.84
N LEU A 67 5.81 -15.14 -11.13
CA LEU A 67 4.65 -14.41 -11.62
C LEU A 67 4.22 -13.28 -10.67
N PHE A 68 4.39 -13.47 -9.36
CA PHE A 68 4.06 -12.45 -8.36
C PHE A 68 4.87 -11.16 -8.60
N GLN A 69 6.17 -11.26 -8.84
CA GLN A 69 7.02 -10.09 -9.11
C GLN A 69 6.62 -9.38 -10.41
N VAL A 70 6.21 -10.13 -11.43
CA VAL A 70 5.69 -9.54 -12.69
C VAL A 70 4.41 -8.76 -12.41
N ILE A 71 3.48 -9.31 -11.61
CA ILE A 71 2.23 -8.63 -11.24
C ILE A 71 2.52 -7.36 -10.45
N VAL A 72 3.41 -7.42 -9.45
CA VAL A 72 3.79 -6.26 -8.64
C VAL A 72 4.42 -5.17 -9.51
N ALA A 73 5.35 -5.54 -10.41
CA ALA A 73 5.97 -4.61 -11.33
C ALA A 73 4.95 -3.97 -12.31
N ALA A 74 4.02 -4.77 -12.82
CA ALA A 74 2.96 -4.29 -13.70
C ALA A 74 2.01 -3.31 -12.99
N LEU A 75 1.63 -3.60 -11.75
CA LEU A 75 0.82 -2.70 -10.91
C LEU A 75 1.57 -1.40 -10.63
N ALA A 76 2.82 -1.48 -10.21
CA ALA A 76 3.67 -0.31 -9.97
C ALA A 76 3.77 0.58 -11.21
N LYS A 77 4.04 -0.02 -12.37
CA LYS A 77 4.10 0.67 -13.66
C LYS A 77 2.76 1.31 -14.03
N THR A 78 1.67 0.59 -13.84
CA THR A 78 0.32 1.08 -14.13
C THR A 78 -0.04 2.30 -13.28
N ILE A 79 0.22 2.24 -11.97
CA ILE A 79 -0.06 3.36 -11.06
C ILE A 79 0.81 4.58 -11.40
N THR A 80 2.08 4.37 -11.76
CA THR A 80 2.99 5.44 -12.19
C THR A 80 2.49 6.10 -13.49
N LEU A 81 2.08 5.31 -14.47
CA LEU A 81 1.55 5.82 -15.76
C LEU A 81 0.13 6.41 -15.63
N ARG A 82 -0.63 6.04 -14.61
CA ARG A 82 -2.00 6.47 -14.37
C ARG A 82 -2.14 7.09 -12.97
N PRO A 83 -1.63 8.30 -12.72
CA PRO A 83 -1.60 8.90 -11.39
C PRO A 83 -2.99 9.02 -10.72
N LYS A 84 -4.07 9.08 -11.51
CA LYS A 84 -5.44 9.09 -10.97
C LYS A 84 -5.78 7.82 -10.19
N MET A 85 -5.13 6.68 -10.47
CA MET A 85 -5.29 5.44 -9.69
C MET A 85 -4.63 5.51 -8.31
N ASN A 86 -3.75 6.47 -8.10
CA ASN A 86 -3.06 6.68 -6.83
C ASN A 86 -3.69 7.82 -6.02
N ARG A 87 -5.02 7.87 -6.00
CA ARG A 87 -5.81 8.82 -5.22
C ARG A 87 -6.51 8.10 -4.08
N PHE A 88 -6.77 8.83 -3.02
CA PHE A 88 -7.55 8.32 -1.90
C PHE A 88 -8.46 9.41 -1.34
N VAL A 89 -9.48 8.98 -0.60
CA VAL A 89 -10.43 9.87 0.07
C VAL A 89 -10.16 9.81 1.57
N ALA A 90 -10.00 10.96 2.21
CA ALA A 90 -9.94 11.08 3.64
C ALA A 90 -10.75 12.29 4.09
N ASN A 91 -11.59 12.12 5.12
CA ASN A 91 -12.47 13.16 5.61
C ASN A 91 -13.26 13.86 4.49
N ARG A 92 -13.83 13.07 3.57
CA ARG A 92 -14.62 13.53 2.39
C ARG A 92 -13.85 14.41 1.39
N ASN A 93 -12.52 14.42 1.45
CA ASN A 93 -11.66 15.13 0.53
C ASN A 93 -10.81 14.16 -0.27
N PHE A 94 -10.56 14.50 -1.54
CA PHE A 94 -9.71 13.72 -2.42
C PHE A 94 -8.26 14.17 -2.34
N TYR A 95 -7.37 13.22 -2.23
CA TYR A 95 -5.93 13.44 -2.17
C TYR A 95 -5.22 12.64 -3.25
N GLN A 96 -4.19 13.24 -3.83
CA GLN A 96 -3.20 12.54 -4.65
C GLN A 96 -2.07 12.07 -3.73
N ARG A 97 -1.76 10.76 -3.71
CA ARG A 97 -0.60 10.27 -2.95
C ARG A 97 0.70 10.88 -3.47
N ASN A 98 1.63 11.10 -2.55
CA ASN A 98 2.93 11.68 -2.86
C ASN A 98 3.91 10.65 -3.46
N GLY A 99 3.68 9.36 -3.27
CA GLY A 99 4.49 8.27 -3.79
C GLY A 99 3.65 7.06 -4.15
N VAL A 100 4.24 6.09 -4.84
CA VAL A 100 3.62 4.79 -5.13
C VAL A 100 4.09 3.79 -4.10
N SER A 101 3.15 3.20 -3.38
CA SER A 101 3.42 2.10 -2.45
C SER A 101 2.49 0.92 -2.73
N LEU A 102 3.04 -0.27 -2.63
CA LEU A 102 2.32 -1.53 -2.77
C LEU A 102 2.53 -2.34 -1.49
N SER A 103 1.49 -2.98 -0.99
CA SER A 103 1.60 -3.81 0.20
C SER A 103 1.04 -5.20 -0.03
N PHE A 104 1.65 -6.19 0.61
CA PHE A 104 1.21 -7.57 0.59
C PHE A 104 1.55 -8.25 1.92
N VAL A 105 0.85 -9.34 2.20
CA VAL A 105 1.06 -10.11 3.42
C VAL A 105 2.14 -11.16 3.20
N VAL A 106 3.06 -11.24 4.15
CA VAL A 106 4.14 -12.24 4.19
C VAL A 106 3.91 -13.16 5.37
N LYS A 107 3.92 -14.48 5.15
CA LYS A 107 3.97 -15.45 6.24
C LYS A 107 5.40 -15.50 6.80
N LYS A 108 5.55 -15.29 8.10
CA LYS A 108 6.86 -15.39 8.79
C LYS A 108 7.38 -16.83 8.78
N GLN A 109 6.47 -17.80 8.90
CA GLN A 109 6.77 -19.23 8.83
C GLN A 109 5.76 -19.91 7.92
N PHE A 110 6.21 -20.88 7.13
CA PHE A 110 5.34 -21.71 6.28
C PHE A 110 4.64 -22.79 7.11
N SER A 111 3.72 -22.36 7.97
CA SER A 111 2.85 -23.24 8.75
C SER A 111 1.44 -22.69 8.75
N ASP A 112 0.45 -23.54 9.07
CA ASP A 112 -0.96 -23.13 9.12
C ASP A 112 -1.21 -22.07 10.21
N HIS A 113 -0.40 -22.07 11.27
CA HIS A 113 -0.46 -21.13 12.38
C HIS A 113 0.66 -20.08 12.34
N GLY A 114 1.40 -20.00 11.23
CA GLY A 114 2.49 -19.02 11.06
C GLY A 114 2.00 -17.58 11.17
N ALA A 115 2.66 -16.78 11.99
CA ALA A 115 2.37 -15.35 12.10
C ALA A 115 2.54 -14.67 10.73
N GLU A 116 1.72 -13.67 10.48
CA GLU A 116 1.74 -12.86 9.26
C GLU A 116 2.32 -11.48 9.54
N ALA A 117 3.01 -10.92 8.56
CA ALA A 117 3.51 -9.56 8.59
C ALA A 117 3.12 -8.83 7.31
N LEU A 118 2.96 -7.52 7.39
CA LEU A 118 2.69 -6.67 6.24
C LEU A 118 3.99 -6.15 5.68
N ALA A 119 4.29 -6.52 4.43
CA ALA A 119 5.39 -5.94 3.66
C ALA A 119 4.88 -4.73 2.89
N VAL A 120 5.64 -3.63 2.88
CA VAL A 120 5.31 -2.40 2.15
C VAL A 120 6.46 -2.02 1.25
N LEU A 121 6.20 -1.99 -0.05
CA LEU A 121 7.15 -1.57 -1.08
C LEU A 121 6.92 -0.11 -1.44
N HIS A 122 7.98 0.67 -1.49
CA HIS A 122 7.97 2.03 -2.02
C HIS A 122 8.65 2.03 -3.39
N VAL A 123 7.84 2.18 -4.44
CA VAL A 123 8.31 2.12 -5.82
C VAL A 123 8.63 3.52 -6.33
N LYS A 124 9.73 3.64 -7.06
CA LYS A 124 10.16 4.87 -7.72
C LYS A 124 9.79 4.84 -9.21
N ASP A 125 9.68 6.01 -9.80
CA ASP A 125 9.50 6.11 -11.26
C ASP A 125 10.74 5.58 -11.98
N GLY A 126 10.51 4.70 -12.95
CA GLY A 126 11.58 4.05 -13.71
C GLY A 126 12.11 2.75 -13.11
N ASP A 127 11.61 2.30 -11.95
CA ASP A 127 12.00 1.01 -11.38
C ASP A 127 11.71 -0.13 -12.34
N THR A 128 12.69 -1.02 -12.47
CA THR A 128 12.63 -2.25 -13.29
C THR A 128 12.12 -3.43 -12.46
N ILE A 129 11.92 -4.57 -13.11
CA ILE A 129 11.53 -5.81 -12.42
C ILE A 129 12.62 -6.29 -11.45
N GLU A 130 13.89 -5.99 -11.74
CA GLU A 130 15.02 -6.27 -10.85
C GLU A 130 14.91 -5.46 -9.56
N ALA A 131 14.67 -4.15 -9.66
CA ALA A 131 14.49 -3.31 -8.49
C ALA A 131 13.27 -3.75 -7.65
N VAL A 132 12.19 -4.15 -8.30
CA VAL A 132 11.00 -4.69 -7.61
C VAL A 132 11.34 -6.01 -6.91
N HIS A 133 12.14 -6.88 -7.52
CA HIS A 133 12.62 -8.11 -6.88
C HIS A 133 13.41 -7.79 -5.61
N ASP A 134 14.40 -6.90 -5.70
CA ASP A 134 15.25 -6.52 -4.58
C ASP A 134 14.43 -5.96 -3.41
N TYR A 135 13.45 -5.09 -3.69
CA TYR A 135 12.53 -4.58 -2.67
C TYR A 135 11.69 -5.67 -2.02
N ILE A 136 11.18 -6.62 -2.81
CA ILE A 136 10.39 -7.75 -2.29
C ILE A 136 11.27 -8.60 -1.38
N GLU A 137 12.48 -8.93 -1.81
CA GLU A 137 13.40 -9.79 -1.05
C GLU A 137 13.84 -9.14 0.25
N GLU A 138 14.19 -7.85 0.22
CA GLU A 138 14.50 -7.05 1.40
C GLU A 138 13.34 -7.08 2.42
N GLN A 139 12.12 -6.80 1.96
CA GLN A 139 10.94 -6.76 2.81
C GLN A 139 10.55 -8.15 3.35
N VAL A 140 10.65 -9.20 2.54
CA VAL A 140 10.37 -10.57 2.96
C VAL A 140 11.39 -11.03 3.99
N THR A 141 12.67 -10.74 3.77
CA THR A 141 13.75 -11.04 4.71
C THR A 141 13.56 -10.30 6.03
N PHE A 142 13.23 -9.00 5.97
CA PHE A 142 12.92 -8.19 7.15
C PHE A 142 11.71 -8.76 7.92
N CYS A 143 10.61 -9.09 7.24
CA CYS A 143 9.40 -9.65 7.87
C CYS A 143 9.64 -11.03 8.50
N ARG A 144 10.58 -11.83 7.97
CA ARG A 144 10.95 -13.15 8.50
C ARG A 144 12.03 -13.10 9.57
N SER A 145 12.77 -12.00 9.66
CA SER A 145 13.71 -11.80 10.77
C SER A 145 12.92 -11.74 12.08
N GLU A 146 13.58 -12.11 13.19
CA GLU A 146 13.00 -12.01 14.54
C GLU A 146 12.82 -10.56 15.01
N ALA A 147 13.19 -9.58 14.19
CA ALA A 147 12.97 -8.18 14.50
C ALA A 147 11.47 -7.92 14.65
N VAL A 148 11.08 -7.48 15.84
CA VAL A 148 9.70 -7.06 16.12
C VAL A 148 9.45 -5.82 15.27
N ASP A 149 8.65 -6.00 14.21
CA ASP A 149 8.15 -4.86 13.46
C ASP A 149 7.36 -3.96 14.42
N SER A 150 7.60 -2.66 14.35
CA SER A 150 6.95 -1.66 15.20
C SER A 150 5.41 -1.72 15.11
N SER A 151 4.87 -2.16 13.98
CA SER A 151 3.44 -2.36 13.78
C SER A 151 2.92 -3.58 14.56
N THR A 152 3.64 -4.70 14.54
CA THR A 152 3.30 -5.91 15.31
C THR A 152 3.36 -5.62 16.81
N GLY A 153 4.41 -4.94 17.28
CA GLY A 153 4.54 -4.55 18.68
C GLY A 153 3.41 -3.62 19.15
N ALA A 154 2.98 -2.69 18.33
CA ALA A 154 1.84 -1.82 18.64
C ALA A 154 0.51 -2.58 18.68
N MET A 155 0.31 -3.55 17.77
CA MET A 155 -0.88 -4.42 17.75
C MET A 155 -0.91 -5.33 18.98
N ASP A 156 0.21 -5.92 19.37
CA ASP A 156 0.31 -6.77 20.56
C ASP A 156 0.05 -5.97 21.83
N MET A 157 0.57 -4.76 21.94
CA MET A 157 0.27 -3.84 23.02
C MET A 157 -1.22 -3.51 23.09
N LEU A 158 -1.87 -3.22 21.97
CA LEU A 158 -3.31 -2.97 21.90
C LEU A 158 -4.12 -4.21 22.27
N ASN A 159 -3.66 -5.41 21.90
CA ASN A 159 -4.33 -6.67 22.20
C ASN A 159 -4.24 -7.05 23.70
N SER A 160 -3.19 -6.62 24.40
CA SER A 160 -3.02 -6.84 25.85
C SER A 160 -3.94 -5.97 26.71
N LEU A 161 -4.52 -4.90 26.14
CA LEU A 161 -5.41 -3.99 26.86
C LEU A 161 -6.86 -4.49 26.88
N PRO A 162 -7.66 -4.10 27.89
CA PRO A 162 -9.11 -4.36 27.90
C PRO A 162 -9.78 -3.85 26.63
N ARG A 163 -10.69 -4.62 26.05
CA ARG A 163 -11.32 -4.34 24.75
C ARG A 163 -11.92 -2.94 24.60
N PHE A 164 -12.44 -2.35 25.66
CA PHE A 164 -13.03 -1.01 25.60
C PHE A 164 -11.94 0.07 25.42
N ILE A 165 -10.77 -0.13 26.03
CA ILE A 165 -9.61 0.77 25.88
C ILE A 165 -9.05 0.64 24.47
N SER A 166 -8.83 -0.59 24.00
CA SER A 166 -8.32 -0.85 22.64
C SER A 166 -9.25 -0.27 21.58
N LYS A 167 -10.56 -0.47 21.70
CA LYS A 167 -11.55 0.13 20.79
C LYS A 167 -11.51 1.65 20.78
N SER A 168 -11.37 2.27 21.95
CA SER A 168 -11.30 3.73 22.08
C SER A 168 -10.01 4.28 21.49
N ALA A 169 -8.88 3.61 21.73
CA ALA A 169 -7.58 3.96 21.18
C ALA A 169 -7.58 3.87 19.64
N VAL A 170 -8.10 2.76 19.07
CA VAL A 170 -8.20 2.60 17.62
C VAL A 170 -9.14 3.65 17.01
N ARG A 171 -10.28 3.94 17.63
CA ARG A 171 -11.19 5.01 17.16
C ARG A 171 -10.51 6.38 17.15
N LEU A 172 -9.75 6.68 18.20
CA LEU A 172 -8.98 7.93 18.28
C LEU A 172 -7.91 7.99 17.19
N LEU A 173 -7.16 6.89 16.97
CA LEU A 173 -6.18 6.80 15.89
C LEU A 173 -6.81 7.00 14.51
N CYS A 174 -7.94 6.35 14.23
CA CYS A 174 -8.68 6.54 12.99
C CYS A 174 -9.19 7.99 12.83
N TRP A 175 -9.62 8.60 13.91
CA TRP A 175 -10.04 10.01 13.89
C TRP A 175 -8.87 10.94 13.62
N LEU A 176 -7.73 10.76 14.30
CA LEU A 176 -6.49 11.52 14.06
C LEU A 176 -6.01 11.34 12.61
N ASP A 177 -6.08 10.13 12.11
CA ASP A 177 -5.69 9.84 10.72
C ASP A 177 -6.59 10.56 9.70
N ARG A 178 -7.92 10.52 9.88
CA ARG A 178 -8.85 11.28 9.02
C ARG A 178 -8.49 12.76 8.93
N HIS A 179 -7.90 13.33 9.99
CA HIS A 179 -7.46 14.73 10.03
C HIS A 179 -6.00 14.91 9.56
N GLY A 180 -5.29 13.84 9.22
CA GLY A 180 -3.90 13.89 8.77
C GLY A 180 -2.88 14.21 9.87
N TRP A 181 -3.21 13.92 11.13
CA TRP A 181 -2.39 14.21 12.31
C TRP A 181 -1.52 13.03 12.76
N VAL A 182 -1.71 11.87 12.14
CA VAL A 182 -0.90 10.68 12.44
C VAL A 182 0.52 10.87 11.89
N PRO A 183 1.57 10.46 12.64
CA PRO A 183 2.95 10.51 12.17
C PRO A 183 3.18 9.65 10.93
N PRO A 184 4.10 10.05 10.01
CA PRO A 184 4.37 9.29 8.78
C PRO A 184 4.82 7.86 9.02
N SER A 185 5.56 7.59 10.10
CA SER A 185 5.99 6.25 10.49
C SER A 185 4.82 5.30 10.79
N MET A 186 3.70 5.83 11.26
CA MET A 186 2.49 5.03 11.52
C MET A 186 1.59 4.91 10.28
N ILE A 187 1.61 5.92 9.39
CA ILE A 187 0.83 5.90 8.13
C ILE A 187 1.40 4.86 7.16
N ALA A 188 2.71 4.67 7.14
CA ALA A 188 3.38 3.73 6.24
C ALA A 188 2.96 2.26 6.48
N THR A 189 2.42 1.94 7.66
CA THR A 189 2.04 0.59 8.05
C THR A 189 0.54 0.29 7.89
N VAL A 190 -0.27 1.28 7.51
CA VAL A 190 -1.71 1.09 7.29
C VAL A 190 -2.01 1.24 5.80
N PRO A 191 -2.27 0.15 5.06
CA PRO A 191 -2.79 0.25 3.70
C PRO A 191 -4.22 0.78 3.76
N TYR A 192 -4.50 1.81 2.98
CA TYR A 192 -5.85 2.33 2.77
C TYR A 192 -6.49 1.69 1.55
#